data_0791e919c2cf078bbc67fd81f5ef7117
#
_entry.id   0791e919c2cf078bbc67fd81f5ef7117
#
_cell.length_a   1.000
_cell.length_b   1.000
_cell.length_c   1.000
_cell.angle_alpha   90.00
_cell.angle_beta   90.00
_cell.angle_gamma   90.00
#
_symmetry.space_group_name_H-M   'P 1'
#
loop_
_entity.id
_entity.type
_entity.pdbx_description
1 polymer ?
#
loop_
_entity_poly.entity_id
_entity_poly.type
_entity_poly.pdbx_seq_one_letter_code
_entity_poly.pdbx_strand_id
1 'polypeptide(L)'
;NQPMAGNGGGADHSCRWAETPLTSDYAVPMTQTGETASRPFIPVADGGGRVDSETGALREVIVHRPGGEIARLTPINADSLLFDDALNIPRAQAEHDAFTAILRSEGVIVHDFRELFTEVLAVPEARRLVLDEAVGPDVVGVSASELLIDYFQSLPEADLAEVLLGGITRTELRERLSSSDGRDLFSSTYLSTLEGPFVVTPLPNLLFTRDASAWLYGGVSVNSMALEPRRREAIGYEAVYRHHPAFGPRLAELAGSDDPEARLWREVGRVSAASTIEGGDFQILGNRTLVMGLTHRSTAAGVERLASQLFASGVADRVIGVHMPDAAFYTQLEAVMHLDTLMTMVSPDTYLRFPGFTEVTTVEIEPAAAGRSLQVTVHDGSQMDAVLARAAGIDSFRVISPGASDEAEALRELARDSCNVVALAPGRVIGYAHNQRANDALRKAGIEVVETPGVELVRGRGGSHCMTCPVTRDAV
;
A
#
# COMPACT_ATOMS: atom_id res chain seq x y z
N ASN A 1 65.76 -27.19 -10.05
CA ASN A 1 65.09 -28.19 -10.80
C ASN A 1 63.90 -27.52 -11.57
N GLN A 2 63.96 -27.73 -12.86
CA GLN A 2 63.30 -27.05 -13.95
C GLN A 2 61.76 -26.97 -13.89
N PRO A 3 61.15 -25.97 -14.55
CA PRO A 3 59.69 -25.83 -14.66
C PRO A 3 59.11 -26.64 -15.82
N MET A 4 57.91 -27.13 -15.60
CA MET A 4 57.11 -27.69 -16.69
C MET A 4 56.04 -26.70 -17.12
N ALA A 5 56.03 -26.46 -18.42
CA ALA A 5 55.03 -25.67 -19.13
C ALA A 5 53.68 -26.40 -19.17
N GLY A 6 52.61 -25.69 -18.88
CA GLY A 6 51.22 -26.17 -19.06
C GLY A 6 50.41 -25.17 -19.84
N ASN A 7 49.87 -25.63 -20.97
CA ASN A 7 49.10 -24.91 -21.97
C ASN A 7 47.87 -24.19 -21.44
N GLY A 8 47.70 -22.95 -21.83
CA GLY A 8 46.49 -22.19 -21.74
C GLY A 8 45.43 -22.69 -22.76
N GLY A 9 44.23 -22.92 -22.27
CA GLY A 9 43.00 -23.07 -23.02
C GLY A 9 41.92 -22.26 -22.30
N GLY A 10 41.86 -20.99 -22.60
CA GLY A 10 40.76 -20.13 -22.19
C GLY A 10 39.50 -20.51 -22.97
N ALA A 11 38.57 -21.14 -22.31
CA ALA A 11 37.21 -21.27 -22.85
C ALA A 11 36.42 -20.05 -22.45
N ASP A 12 36.26 -19.15 -23.39
CA ASP A 12 35.32 -18.02 -23.34
C ASP A 12 33.89 -18.58 -23.39
N HIS A 13 33.23 -18.70 -22.23
CA HIS A 13 31.83 -19.01 -22.14
C HIS A 13 31.01 -17.73 -22.09
N SER A 14 31.05 -16.93 -23.18
CA SER A 14 30.01 -15.96 -23.44
C SER A 14 28.76 -16.70 -23.93
N CYS A 15 27.85 -17.05 -23.02
CA CYS A 15 26.50 -17.45 -23.37
C CYS A 15 25.78 -16.27 -24.02
N ARG A 16 25.86 -16.20 -25.37
CA ARG A 16 24.95 -15.38 -26.18
C ARG A 16 23.58 -16.07 -26.13
N TRP A 17 22.67 -15.56 -25.35
CA TRP A 17 21.27 -15.85 -25.54
C TRP A 17 20.83 -15.21 -26.85
N ALA A 18 20.46 -16.03 -27.80
CA ALA A 18 19.82 -15.56 -29.03
C ALA A 18 18.52 -14.88 -28.61
N GLU A 19 18.36 -13.62 -29.02
CA GLU A 19 17.10 -12.91 -28.96
C GLU A 19 16.07 -13.61 -29.83
N THR A 20 15.33 -14.55 -29.26
CA THR A 20 14.09 -15.02 -29.84
C THR A 20 13.02 -14.03 -29.47
N PRO A 21 12.34 -13.36 -30.38
CA PRO A 21 11.24 -12.49 -30.05
C PRO A 21 10.19 -13.35 -29.36
N LEU A 22 9.85 -12.99 -28.12
CA LEU A 22 8.66 -13.48 -27.44
C LEU A 22 7.48 -12.99 -28.28
N THR A 23 6.92 -13.84 -29.10
CA THR A 23 5.67 -13.58 -29.80
C THR A 23 4.61 -13.35 -28.73
N SER A 24 3.99 -12.18 -28.76
CA SER A 24 2.95 -11.72 -27.86
C SER A 24 1.64 -12.47 -28.15
N ASP A 25 1.55 -13.72 -27.71
CA ASP A 25 0.29 -14.48 -27.72
C ASP A 25 -0.54 -14.27 -26.44
N TYR A 26 -0.18 -13.30 -25.60
CA TYR A 26 -1.01 -12.82 -24.51
C TYR A 26 -1.64 -11.46 -24.84
N ALA A 27 -2.22 -11.34 -26.03
CA ALA A 27 -3.21 -10.32 -26.28
C ALA A 27 -4.46 -10.68 -25.46
N VAL A 28 -4.68 -10.00 -24.37
CA VAL A 28 -6.00 -9.94 -23.72
C VAL A 28 -6.98 -9.53 -24.82
N PRO A 29 -8.06 -10.30 -25.12
CA PRO A 29 -9.02 -9.89 -26.13
C PRO A 29 -9.58 -8.54 -25.71
N MET A 30 -9.31 -7.51 -26.49
CA MET A 30 -10.01 -6.24 -26.42
C MET A 30 -11.48 -6.54 -26.65
N THR A 31 -12.26 -6.61 -25.60
CA THR A 31 -13.71 -6.59 -25.72
C THR A 31 -14.08 -5.30 -26.43
N GLN A 32 -14.77 -5.48 -27.56
CA GLN A 32 -15.24 -4.41 -28.45
C GLN A 32 -15.77 -3.23 -27.65
N THR A 33 -15.39 -2.04 -28.10
CA THR A 33 -15.94 -0.73 -27.73
C THR A 33 -17.45 -0.75 -27.75
N GLY A 34 -18.03 -1.10 -26.60
CA GLY A 34 -19.42 -0.78 -26.29
C GLY A 34 -19.45 0.69 -25.85
N GLU A 35 -20.42 1.42 -26.34
CA GLU A 35 -20.74 2.80 -26.01
C GLU A 35 -20.44 3.12 -24.55
N THR A 36 -19.73 4.24 -24.33
CA THR A 36 -19.57 4.86 -23.01
C THR A 36 -20.95 5.29 -22.50
N ALA A 37 -21.73 4.34 -22.03
CA ALA A 37 -22.80 4.61 -21.10
C ALA A 37 -22.13 5.16 -19.85
N SER A 38 -22.39 6.42 -19.51
CA SER A 38 -22.00 7.00 -18.23
C SER A 38 -22.45 6.03 -17.15
N ARG A 39 -21.48 5.30 -16.54
CA ARG A 39 -21.81 4.42 -15.40
C ARG A 39 -22.46 5.31 -14.35
N PRO A 40 -23.55 4.89 -13.73
CA PRO A 40 -24.18 5.69 -12.70
C PRO A 40 -23.14 5.90 -11.58
N PHE A 41 -22.97 7.14 -11.18
CA PHE A 41 -22.21 7.56 -10.02
C PHE A 41 -22.50 6.62 -8.85
N ILE A 42 -21.48 5.93 -8.34
CA ILE A 42 -21.66 5.04 -7.19
C ILE A 42 -21.98 5.95 -5.99
N PRO A 43 -23.14 5.79 -5.34
CA PRO A 43 -23.49 6.66 -4.23
C PRO A 43 -22.43 6.55 -3.12
N VAL A 44 -21.95 7.69 -2.68
CA VAL A 44 -21.13 7.82 -1.48
C VAL A 44 -22.02 7.54 -0.26
N ALA A 45 -21.52 6.76 0.70
CA ALA A 45 -22.23 6.57 1.96
C ALA A 45 -22.46 7.94 2.63
N ASP A 46 -23.68 8.19 3.13
CA ASP A 46 -23.98 9.40 3.89
C ASP A 46 -22.97 9.57 5.04
N GLY A 47 -22.28 10.72 5.09
CA GLY A 47 -21.19 10.97 6.02
C GLY A 47 -19.85 10.33 5.66
N GLY A 48 -19.64 9.93 4.39
CA GLY A 48 -18.45 9.21 3.92
C GLY A 48 -17.14 9.98 4.05
N GLY A 49 -16.04 9.23 4.12
CA GLY A 49 -14.68 9.75 4.30
C GLY A 49 -14.27 9.84 5.76
N ARG A 50 -14.78 8.93 6.63
CA ARG A 50 -14.49 8.92 8.05
C ARG A 50 -14.22 7.50 8.56
N VAL A 51 -13.10 7.33 9.23
CA VAL A 51 -12.71 6.08 9.88
C VAL A 51 -12.37 6.38 11.33
N ASP A 52 -13.30 6.08 12.26
CA ASP A 52 -13.17 6.38 13.67
C ASP A 52 -12.75 5.18 14.52
N SER A 53 -12.68 4.00 13.93
CA SER A 53 -12.22 2.77 14.58
C SER A 53 -11.65 1.79 13.56
N GLU A 54 -10.85 0.84 14.03
CA GLU A 54 -10.34 -0.25 13.19
C GLU A 54 -11.38 -1.37 12.97
N THR A 55 -12.38 -1.47 13.83
CA THR A 55 -13.30 -2.60 13.88
C THR A 55 -14.77 -2.26 13.67
N GLY A 56 -15.15 -1.00 13.61
CA GLY A 56 -16.51 -0.60 13.27
C GLY A 56 -16.94 -1.13 11.90
N ALA A 57 -18.24 -1.20 11.62
CA ALA A 57 -18.69 -1.76 10.36
C ALA A 57 -18.09 -1.04 9.16
N LEU A 58 -17.43 -1.79 8.28
CA LEU A 58 -16.82 -1.29 7.07
C LEU A 58 -17.92 -0.90 6.06
N ARG A 59 -17.92 0.34 5.61
CA ARG A 59 -18.96 0.88 4.70
C ARG A 59 -18.42 1.13 3.30
N GLU A 60 -17.16 1.56 3.21
CA GLU A 60 -16.56 1.97 1.95
C GLU A 60 -15.06 1.70 1.97
N VAL A 61 -14.53 1.18 0.87
CA VAL A 61 -13.14 0.76 0.76
C VAL A 61 -12.59 0.96 -0.65
N ILE A 62 -11.32 1.32 -0.76
CA ILE A 62 -10.56 1.26 -2.00
C ILE A 62 -9.75 -0.03 -2.00
N VAL A 63 -9.79 -0.76 -3.12
CA VAL A 63 -8.99 -1.94 -3.44
C VAL A 63 -8.33 -1.77 -4.80
N HIS A 64 -7.38 -2.63 -5.15
CA HIS A 64 -6.77 -2.62 -6.48
C HIS A 64 -6.66 -4.03 -7.03
N ARG A 65 -7.38 -4.31 -8.10
CA ARG A 65 -7.36 -5.62 -8.76
C ARG A 65 -6.02 -5.83 -9.49
N PRO A 66 -5.31 -6.94 -9.27
CA PRO A 66 -4.07 -7.26 -9.99
C PRO A 66 -4.21 -7.09 -11.51
N GLY A 67 -3.31 -6.33 -12.13
CA GLY A 67 -3.37 -5.98 -13.55
C GLY A 67 -2.04 -6.09 -14.28
N GLY A 68 -1.81 -5.17 -15.22
CA GLY A 68 -0.59 -5.12 -16.04
C GLY A 68 0.68 -4.96 -15.22
N GLU A 69 0.62 -4.28 -14.07
CA GLU A 69 1.74 -4.10 -13.15
C GLU A 69 2.24 -5.43 -12.57
N ILE A 70 1.34 -6.34 -12.24
CA ILE A 70 1.69 -7.69 -11.78
C ILE A 70 2.27 -8.54 -12.92
N ALA A 71 1.81 -8.31 -14.16
CA ALA A 71 2.34 -9.01 -15.34
C ALA A 71 3.81 -8.67 -15.64
N ARG A 72 4.34 -7.58 -15.07
CA ARG A 72 5.75 -7.20 -15.20
C ARG A 72 6.67 -7.93 -14.23
N LEU A 73 6.13 -8.63 -13.24
CA LEU A 73 6.93 -9.42 -12.32
C LEU A 73 7.54 -10.64 -13.04
N THR A 74 8.81 -10.84 -12.78
CA THR A 74 9.59 -11.98 -13.25
C THR A 74 10.44 -12.50 -12.09
N PRO A 75 10.95 -13.72 -12.10
CA PRO A 75 11.87 -14.21 -11.08
C PRO A 75 13.16 -13.37 -10.92
N ILE A 76 13.47 -12.51 -11.91
CA ILE A 76 14.67 -11.65 -11.87
C ILE A 76 14.41 -10.34 -11.13
N ASN A 77 13.20 -9.78 -11.24
CA ASN A 77 12.87 -8.46 -10.70
C ASN A 77 11.89 -8.50 -9.51
N ALA A 78 11.34 -9.66 -9.16
CA ALA A 78 10.33 -9.77 -8.10
C ALA A 78 10.84 -9.19 -6.77
N ASP A 79 12.01 -9.61 -6.31
CA ASP A 79 12.60 -9.12 -5.06
C ASP A 79 12.81 -7.59 -5.07
N SER A 80 13.36 -7.03 -6.17
CA SER A 80 13.54 -5.57 -6.32
C SER A 80 12.21 -4.80 -6.37
N LEU A 81 11.11 -5.48 -6.69
CA LEU A 81 9.74 -4.95 -6.67
C LEU A 81 8.95 -5.42 -5.44
N LEU A 82 9.64 -5.97 -4.43
CA LEU A 82 9.10 -6.35 -3.12
C LEU A 82 8.08 -7.51 -3.15
N PHE A 83 8.27 -8.45 -4.05
CA PHE A 83 7.49 -9.69 -4.14
C PHE A 83 8.37 -10.91 -3.93
N ASP A 84 7.82 -11.99 -3.36
CA ASP A 84 8.55 -13.25 -3.19
C ASP A 84 8.80 -13.96 -4.51
N ASP A 85 7.87 -13.79 -5.47
CA ASP A 85 7.96 -14.45 -6.78
C ASP A 85 7.01 -13.77 -7.79
N ALA A 86 7.10 -14.16 -9.06
CA ALA A 86 6.12 -13.80 -10.08
C ALA A 86 4.80 -14.53 -9.85
N LEU A 87 3.68 -13.80 -9.82
CA LEU A 87 2.36 -14.34 -9.59
C LEU A 87 1.72 -14.94 -10.84
N ASN A 88 0.91 -15.98 -10.67
CA ASN A 88 -0.03 -16.41 -11.68
C ASN A 88 -1.20 -15.43 -11.78
N ILE A 89 -1.19 -14.57 -12.78
CA ILE A 89 -2.12 -13.44 -12.91
C ILE A 89 -3.58 -13.87 -12.92
N PRO A 90 -4.05 -14.82 -13.78
CA PRO A 90 -5.43 -15.26 -13.77
C PRO A 90 -5.89 -15.77 -12.40
N ARG A 91 -5.01 -16.43 -11.65
CA ARG A 91 -5.31 -16.94 -10.33
C ARG A 91 -5.35 -15.81 -9.29
N ALA A 92 -4.38 -14.91 -9.30
CA ALA A 92 -4.38 -13.73 -8.42
C ALA A 92 -5.62 -12.88 -8.63
N GLN A 93 -6.03 -12.69 -9.89
CA GLN A 93 -7.28 -11.99 -10.23
C GLN A 93 -8.51 -12.71 -9.69
N ALA A 94 -8.61 -14.03 -9.88
CA ALA A 94 -9.75 -14.80 -9.39
C ALA A 94 -9.85 -14.79 -7.85
N GLU A 95 -8.70 -14.86 -7.16
CA GLU A 95 -8.64 -14.77 -5.69
C GLU A 95 -9.05 -13.36 -5.21
N HIS A 96 -8.58 -12.30 -5.87
CA HIS A 96 -8.96 -10.93 -5.55
C HIS A 96 -10.44 -10.65 -5.88
N ASP A 97 -10.96 -11.18 -6.98
CA ASP A 97 -12.38 -11.07 -7.34
C ASP A 97 -13.28 -11.76 -6.29
N ALA A 98 -12.84 -12.90 -5.76
CA ALA A 98 -13.54 -13.58 -4.66
C ALA A 98 -13.53 -12.73 -3.38
N PHE A 99 -12.40 -12.14 -3.04
CA PHE A 99 -12.25 -11.23 -1.90
C PHE A 99 -13.21 -10.02 -2.02
N THR A 100 -13.20 -9.35 -3.17
CA THR A 100 -14.07 -8.18 -3.39
C THR A 100 -15.55 -8.54 -3.48
N ALA A 101 -15.88 -9.75 -3.94
CA ALA A 101 -17.26 -10.26 -3.92
C ALA A 101 -17.76 -10.41 -2.47
N ILE A 102 -16.91 -10.88 -1.55
CA ILE A 102 -17.24 -10.93 -0.12
C ILE A 102 -17.57 -9.51 0.38
N LEU A 103 -16.68 -8.54 0.18
CA LEU A 103 -16.90 -7.15 0.59
C LEU A 103 -18.24 -6.61 0.08
N ARG A 104 -18.53 -6.80 -1.20
CA ARG A 104 -19.79 -6.34 -1.82
C ARG A 104 -21.01 -7.07 -1.23
N SER A 105 -20.90 -8.37 -0.94
CA SER A 105 -22.02 -9.13 -0.33
C SER A 105 -22.33 -8.70 1.10
N GLU A 106 -21.35 -8.09 1.79
CA GLU A 106 -21.51 -7.47 3.10
C GLU A 106 -22.06 -6.04 3.04
N GLY A 107 -22.41 -5.55 1.85
CA GLY A 107 -22.94 -4.21 1.63
C GLY A 107 -21.87 -3.11 1.63
N VAL A 108 -20.58 -3.46 1.53
CA VAL A 108 -19.48 -2.50 1.43
C VAL A 108 -19.44 -1.90 0.04
N ILE A 109 -19.33 -0.59 -0.07
CA ILE A 109 -19.03 0.12 -1.32
C ILE A 109 -17.54 -0.12 -1.64
N VAL A 110 -17.27 -0.76 -2.78
CA VAL A 110 -15.92 -1.14 -3.19
C VAL A 110 -15.53 -0.37 -4.44
N HIS A 111 -14.55 0.50 -4.29
CA HIS A 111 -13.91 1.22 -5.40
C HIS A 111 -12.66 0.47 -5.86
N ASP A 112 -12.45 0.36 -7.17
CA ASP A 112 -11.17 -0.07 -7.70
C ASP A 112 -10.27 1.15 -7.96
N PHE A 113 -9.06 1.15 -7.42
CA PHE A 113 -8.13 2.27 -7.56
C PHE A 113 -7.79 2.58 -9.02
N ARG A 114 -7.68 1.57 -9.88
CA ARG A 114 -7.42 1.79 -11.32
C ARG A 114 -8.56 2.57 -11.98
N GLU A 115 -9.81 2.27 -11.62
CA GLU A 115 -10.97 2.99 -12.15
C GLU A 115 -10.92 4.46 -11.70
N LEU A 116 -10.76 4.71 -10.40
CA LEU A 116 -10.64 6.06 -9.85
C LEU A 116 -9.47 6.84 -10.46
N PHE A 117 -8.32 6.19 -10.60
CA PHE A 117 -7.12 6.79 -11.17
C PHE A 117 -7.32 7.13 -12.65
N THR A 118 -7.94 6.25 -13.42
CA THR A 118 -8.26 6.51 -14.83
C THR A 118 -9.21 7.69 -14.97
N GLU A 119 -10.27 7.74 -14.15
CA GLU A 119 -11.25 8.84 -14.18
C GLU A 119 -10.61 10.19 -13.82
N VAL A 120 -9.74 10.22 -12.81
CA VAL A 120 -9.11 11.49 -12.39
C VAL A 120 -8.09 12.01 -13.41
N LEU A 121 -7.51 11.16 -14.25
CA LEU A 121 -6.61 11.58 -15.33
C LEU A 121 -7.28 12.43 -16.41
N ALA A 122 -8.62 12.50 -16.47
CA ALA A 122 -9.35 13.44 -17.28
C ALA A 122 -9.26 14.90 -16.76
N VAL A 123 -8.86 15.08 -15.49
CA VAL A 123 -8.66 16.40 -14.88
C VAL A 123 -7.24 16.88 -15.16
N PRO A 124 -7.05 18.02 -15.85
CA PRO A 124 -5.71 18.47 -16.29
C PRO A 124 -4.71 18.65 -15.14
N GLU A 125 -5.16 19.15 -13.98
CA GLU A 125 -4.34 19.39 -12.80
C GLU A 125 -3.86 18.06 -12.19
N ALA A 126 -4.74 17.07 -12.10
CA ALA A 126 -4.40 15.73 -11.63
C ALA A 126 -3.43 15.02 -12.58
N ARG A 127 -3.70 15.11 -13.89
CA ARG A 127 -2.82 14.53 -14.92
C ARG A 127 -1.43 15.14 -14.84
N ARG A 128 -1.33 16.45 -14.70
CA ARG A 128 -0.03 17.13 -14.55
C ARG A 128 0.69 16.68 -13.29
N LEU A 129 0.00 16.65 -12.15
CA LEU A 129 0.56 16.21 -10.87
C LEU A 129 1.24 14.84 -10.98
N VAL A 130 0.56 13.85 -11.56
CA VAL A 130 1.11 12.51 -11.68
C VAL A 130 2.22 12.39 -12.73
N LEU A 131 2.18 13.18 -13.80
CA LEU A 131 3.23 13.21 -14.82
C LEU A 131 4.50 13.87 -14.30
N ASP A 132 4.40 14.96 -13.55
CA ASP A 132 5.54 15.64 -12.93
C ASP A 132 6.28 14.68 -11.95
N GLU A 133 5.55 13.84 -11.23
CA GLU A 133 6.15 12.84 -10.32
C GLU A 133 6.71 11.63 -11.06
N ALA A 134 6.09 11.19 -12.16
CA ALA A 134 6.53 9.99 -12.88
C ALA A 134 7.70 10.26 -13.83
N VAL A 135 7.69 11.38 -14.52
CA VAL A 135 8.65 11.72 -15.58
C VAL A 135 9.04 13.21 -15.57
N GLY A 136 8.91 13.87 -14.46
CA GLY A 136 9.32 15.27 -14.30
C GLY A 136 10.84 15.47 -14.44
N PRO A 137 11.30 16.72 -14.60
CA PRO A 137 12.72 17.04 -14.85
C PRO A 137 13.65 16.58 -13.72
N ASP A 138 13.12 16.47 -12.52
CA ASP A 138 13.85 15.99 -11.36
C ASP A 138 14.00 14.46 -11.32
N VAL A 139 13.17 13.74 -12.10
CA VAL A 139 13.16 12.27 -12.18
C VAL A 139 13.99 11.78 -13.38
N VAL A 140 13.70 12.31 -14.55
CA VAL A 140 14.29 11.83 -15.82
C VAL A 140 15.22 12.85 -16.49
N GLY A 141 15.44 14.00 -15.85
CA GLY A 141 16.19 15.11 -16.43
C GLY A 141 15.38 15.94 -17.44
N VAL A 142 15.79 17.18 -17.67
CA VAL A 142 15.02 18.18 -18.45
C VAL A 142 14.71 17.67 -19.85
N SER A 143 15.69 17.16 -20.58
CA SER A 143 15.53 16.79 -22.00
C SER A 143 14.61 15.58 -22.20
N ALA A 144 14.62 14.59 -21.30
CA ALA A 144 13.72 13.46 -21.38
C ALA A 144 12.30 13.85 -20.90
N SER A 145 12.22 14.67 -19.85
CA SER A 145 10.96 15.11 -19.27
C SER A 145 10.08 15.84 -20.30
N GLU A 146 10.64 16.82 -21.02
CA GLU A 146 9.88 17.57 -22.04
C GLU A 146 9.25 16.65 -23.08
N LEU A 147 10.02 15.67 -23.56
CA LEU A 147 9.57 14.74 -24.59
C LEU A 147 8.57 13.70 -24.05
N LEU A 148 8.80 13.18 -22.85
CA LEU A 148 7.92 12.18 -22.24
C LEU A 148 6.60 12.78 -21.79
N ILE A 149 6.62 14.00 -21.22
CA ILE A 149 5.40 14.70 -20.81
C ILE A 149 4.53 15.01 -22.05
N ASP A 150 5.12 15.56 -23.13
CA ASP A 150 4.40 15.84 -24.37
C ASP A 150 3.70 14.58 -24.92
N TYR A 151 4.43 13.45 -24.94
CA TYR A 151 3.88 12.19 -25.41
C TYR A 151 2.78 11.66 -24.48
N PHE A 152 3.03 11.59 -23.18
CA PHE A 152 2.06 11.03 -22.22
C PHE A 152 0.83 11.89 -22.04
N GLN A 153 0.95 13.22 -22.18
CA GLN A 153 -0.21 14.12 -22.22
C GLN A 153 -1.14 13.86 -23.41
N SER A 154 -0.61 13.35 -24.52
CA SER A 154 -1.40 13.03 -25.71
C SER A 154 -2.18 11.71 -25.61
N LEU A 155 -1.89 10.85 -24.63
CA LEU A 155 -2.54 9.56 -24.49
C LEU A 155 -3.97 9.69 -23.95
N PRO A 156 -4.90 8.81 -24.38
CA PRO A 156 -6.19 8.63 -23.70
C PRO A 156 -5.95 8.23 -22.22
N GLU A 157 -6.93 8.54 -21.35
CA GLU A 157 -6.83 8.33 -19.91
C GLU A 157 -6.51 6.86 -19.56
N ALA A 158 -7.16 5.91 -20.20
CA ALA A 158 -6.95 4.47 -19.96
C ALA A 158 -5.54 4.02 -20.36
N ASP A 159 -5.03 4.51 -21.49
CA ASP A 159 -3.68 4.18 -21.96
C ASP A 159 -2.61 4.83 -21.07
N LEU A 160 -2.86 6.05 -20.59
CA LEU A 160 -1.99 6.73 -19.64
C LEU A 160 -1.98 6.02 -18.29
N ALA A 161 -3.15 5.62 -17.77
CA ALA A 161 -3.25 4.85 -16.55
C ALA A 161 -2.47 3.53 -16.65
N GLU A 162 -2.60 2.80 -17.78
CA GLU A 162 -1.83 1.57 -17.99
C GLU A 162 -0.32 1.82 -17.99
N VAL A 163 0.16 2.91 -18.60
CA VAL A 163 1.59 3.28 -18.58
C VAL A 163 2.06 3.65 -17.17
N LEU A 164 1.25 4.43 -16.43
CA LEU A 164 1.66 4.91 -15.11
C LEU A 164 1.61 3.84 -14.02
N LEU A 165 0.67 2.90 -14.10
CA LEU A 165 0.51 1.79 -13.16
C LEU A 165 1.30 0.57 -13.61
N GLY A 166 1.12 0.15 -14.87
CA GLY A 166 1.72 -1.05 -15.45
C GLY A 166 3.18 -0.89 -15.88
N GLY A 167 3.66 0.34 -15.96
CA GLY A 167 4.99 0.65 -16.46
C GLY A 167 5.10 0.58 -17.99
N ILE A 168 6.17 1.16 -18.52
CA ILE A 168 6.52 1.05 -19.95
C ILE A 168 8.01 0.79 -20.11
N THR A 169 8.34 -0.19 -20.92
CA THR A 169 9.73 -0.49 -21.25
C THR A 169 10.28 0.45 -22.34
N ARG A 170 11.61 0.53 -22.43
CA ARG A 170 12.29 1.25 -23.52
C ARG A 170 11.87 0.74 -24.90
N THR A 171 11.71 -0.58 -25.06
CA THR A 171 11.30 -1.21 -26.31
C THR A 171 9.88 -0.82 -26.69
N GLU A 172 8.93 -0.96 -25.77
CA GLU A 172 7.53 -0.56 -25.98
C GLU A 172 7.39 0.92 -26.31
N LEU A 173 8.12 1.78 -25.57
CA LEU A 173 8.14 3.20 -25.87
C LEU A 173 8.66 3.50 -27.26
N ARG A 174 9.74 2.80 -27.70
CA ARG A 174 10.29 2.96 -29.05
C ARG A 174 9.30 2.53 -30.13
N GLU A 175 8.62 1.41 -29.92
CA GLU A 175 7.59 0.90 -30.85
C GLU A 175 6.42 1.88 -30.96
N ARG A 176 5.94 2.44 -29.85
CA ARG A 176 4.86 3.41 -29.83
C ARG A 176 5.24 4.74 -30.51
N LEU A 177 6.49 5.16 -30.39
CA LEU A 177 6.98 6.43 -30.96
C LEU A 177 7.47 6.30 -32.41
N SER A 178 7.77 5.10 -32.91
CA SER A 178 8.21 4.91 -34.30
C SER A 178 7.17 5.33 -35.34
N SER A 179 5.93 5.56 -34.93
CA SER A 179 4.82 6.06 -35.75
C SER A 179 4.59 7.57 -35.66
N SER A 180 5.32 8.29 -34.80
CA SER A 180 5.16 9.73 -34.59
C SER A 180 6.44 10.53 -34.85
N ASP A 181 6.32 11.69 -35.47
CA ASP A 181 7.32 12.69 -35.80
C ASP A 181 8.70 12.61 -35.09
N GLY A 182 9.65 11.96 -35.68
CA GLY A 182 11.08 12.21 -35.86
C GLY A 182 11.95 12.89 -34.79
N ARG A 183 11.47 13.10 -33.57
CA ARG A 183 12.33 13.51 -32.46
C ARG A 183 13.00 12.27 -31.90
N ASP A 184 14.32 12.26 -31.92
CA ASP A 184 15.09 11.18 -31.33
C ASP A 184 15.03 11.27 -29.79
N LEU A 185 13.93 10.77 -29.23
CA LEU A 185 13.71 10.68 -27.77
C LEU A 185 14.87 9.95 -27.07
N PHE A 186 15.51 9.02 -27.80
CA PHE A 186 16.61 8.19 -27.28
C PHE A 186 17.95 8.89 -27.26
N SER A 187 18.06 10.14 -27.75
CA SER A 187 19.25 10.99 -27.60
C SER A 187 19.31 11.73 -26.26
N SER A 188 18.26 11.65 -25.42
CA SER A 188 18.28 12.23 -24.08
C SER A 188 19.29 11.49 -23.18
N THR A 189 19.90 12.22 -22.24
CA THR A 189 20.85 11.64 -21.28
C THR A 189 20.24 10.48 -20.51
N TYR A 190 19.03 10.66 -19.99
CA TYR A 190 18.32 9.63 -19.22
C TYR A 190 18.14 8.35 -20.04
N LEU A 191 17.47 8.44 -21.20
CA LEU A 191 17.16 7.25 -22.00
C LEU A 191 18.40 6.57 -22.62
N SER A 192 19.48 7.33 -22.86
CA SER A 192 20.74 6.76 -23.37
C SER A 192 21.53 6.02 -22.31
N THR A 193 21.38 6.40 -21.02
CA THR A 193 22.11 5.80 -19.90
C THR A 193 21.23 4.93 -18.99
N LEU A 194 19.94 4.78 -19.31
CA LEU A 194 19.03 4.00 -18.51
C LEU A 194 19.50 2.55 -18.37
N GLU A 195 19.78 2.15 -17.15
CA GLU A 195 20.02 0.76 -16.76
C GLU A 195 18.70 0.07 -16.51
N GLY A 196 18.51 -1.11 -17.04
CA GLY A 196 17.25 -1.85 -16.91
C GLY A 196 16.22 -1.54 -18.02
N PRO A 197 15.10 -2.26 -18.02
CA PRO A 197 14.16 -2.25 -19.13
C PRO A 197 13.15 -1.10 -19.08
N PHE A 198 12.81 -0.59 -17.87
CA PHE A 198 11.67 0.29 -17.68
C PHE A 198 12.04 1.78 -17.75
N VAL A 199 11.32 2.52 -18.58
CA VAL A 199 11.32 4.00 -18.58
C VAL A 199 10.43 4.54 -17.47
N VAL A 200 9.28 3.91 -17.27
CA VAL A 200 8.41 4.08 -16.11
C VAL A 200 8.26 2.70 -15.47
N THR A 201 8.68 2.54 -14.23
CA THR A 201 8.62 1.26 -13.51
C THR A 201 7.17 0.87 -13.19
N PRO A 202 6.81 -0.41 -13.20
CA PRO A 202 5.47 -0.85 -12.77
C PRO A 202 5.29 -0.65 -11.26
N LEU A 203 4.03 -0.62 -10.81
CA LEU A 203 3.64 -0.48 -9.40
C LEU A 203 2.88 -1.72 -8.90
N PRO A 204 3.50 -2.91 -8.84
CA PRO A 204 2.80 -4.13 -8.47
C PRO A 204 2.28 -4.12 -7.02
N ASN A 205 2.90 -3.34 -6.13
CA ASN A 205 2.47 -3.23 -4.73
C ASN A 205 1.18 -2.41 -4.54
N LEU A 206 0.59 -1.83 -5.60
CA LEU A 206 -0.76 -1.26 -5.55
C LEU A 206 -1.82 -2.30 -5.18
N LEU A 207 -1.55 -3.60 -5.35
CA LEU A 207 -2.38 -4.67 -4.78
C LEU A 207 -2.66 -4.42 -3.30
N PHE A 208 -1.71 -3.83 -2.57
CA PHE A 208 -1.80 -3.50 -1.14
C PHE A 208 -2.12 -2.02 -0.97
N THR A 209 -3.41 -1.70 -1.12
CA THR A 209 -3.93 -0.32 -1.08
C THR A 209 -3.86 0.32 0.31
N ARG A 210 -3.57 -0.45 1.35
CA ARG A 210 -3.46 -0.01 2.74
C ARG A 210 -2.34 1.01 2.94
N ASP A 211 -1.20 0.86 2.23
CA ASP A 211 0.04 1.49 2.63
C ASP A 211 0.20 2.92 2.12
N ALA A 212 -0.22 3.18 0.88
CA ALA A 212 0.02 4.46 0.22
C ALA A 212 -0.86 5.61 0.74
N SER A 213 -1.98 5.28 1.40
CA SER A 213 -2.86 6.27 2.04
C SER A 213 -3.70 5.64 3.15
N ALA A 214 -4.15 6.46 4.11
CA ALA A 214 -5.02 6.02 5.18
C ALA A 214 -6.00 7.12 5.59
N TRP A 215 -7.31 6.80 5.63
CA TRP A 215 -8.33 7.66 6.22
C TRP A 215 -8.30 7.50 7.73
N LEU A 216 -8.17 8.63 8.42
CA LEU A 216 -7.98 8.69 9.86
C LEU A 216 -8.98 9.71 10.44
N TYR A 217 -9.94 9.24 11.20
CA TYR A 217 -10.98 10.10 11.78
C TYR A 217 -11.74 10.89 10.69
N GLY A 218 -11.53 12.14 10.56
CA GLY A 218 -12.18 13.01 9.57
C GLY A 218 -11.19 13.63 8.58
N GLY A 219 -10.25 12.85 8.04
CA GLY A 219 -9.29 13.28 7.04
C GLY A 219 -8.50 12.11 6.48
N VAL A 220 -7.57 12.37 5.57
CA VAL A 220 -6.77 11.34 4.92
C VAL A 220 -5.28 11.69 4.96
N SER A 221 -4.46 10.71 5.29
CA SER A 221 -3.01 10.75 5.13
C SER A 221 -2.63 10.20 3.75
N VAL A 222 -1.86 10.95 2.99
CA VAL A 222 -1.13 10.47 1.82
C VAL A 222 0.29 10.20 2.27
N ASN A 223 0.69 8.95 2.21
CA ASN A 223 1.83 8.44 2.94
C ASN A 223 3.13 8.60 2.17
N SER A 224 4.21 8.99 2.86
CA SER A 224 5.56 9.05 2.32
C SER A 224 6.21 7.67 2.38
N MET A 225 6.12 6.93 1.28
CA MET A 225 6.61 5.55 1.20
C MET A 225 8.12 5.45 1.38
N ALA A 226 8.57 4.50 2.20
CA ALA A 226 9.99 4.33 2.52
C ALA A 226 10.81 3.82 1.34
N LEU A 227 10.27 2.85 0.60
CA LEU A 227 11.00 2.18 -0.47
C LEU A 227 10.68 2.77 -1.84
N GLU A 228 11.73 2.93 -2.64
CA GLU A 228 11.66 3.55 -3.96
C GLU A 228 10.60 2.94 -4.88
N PRO A 229 10.44 1.60 -5.01
CA PRO A 229 9.44 1.01 -5.89
C PRO A 229 7.99 1.42 -5.60
N ARG A 230 7.70 1.89 -4.37
CA ARG A 230 6.36 2.27 -3.92
C ARG A 230 6.10 3.79 -3.89
N ARG A 231 7.13 4.62 -4.03
CA ARG A 231 7.00 6.09 -3.84
C ARG A 231 5.95 6.72 -4.74
N ARG A 232 5.84 6.26 -5.99
CA ARG A 232 4.85 6.79 -6.93
C ARG A 232 3.41 6.35 -6.65
N GLU A 233 3.18 5.36 -5.79
CA GLU A 233 1.81 4.96 -5.43
C GLU A 233 1.06 6.12 -4.77
N ALA A 234 1.69 6.80 -3.82
CA ALA A 234 1.08 7.86 -3.03
C ALA A 234 0.55 9.02 -3.86
N ILE A 235 1.26 9.41 -4.93
CA ILE A 235 0.82 10.53 -5.78
C ILE A 235 -0.47 10.22 -6.55
N GLY A 236 -0.70 8.96 -6.90
CA GLY A 236 -1.95 8.52 -7.50
C GLY A 236 -3.14 8.71 -6.56
N TYR A 237 -2.96 8.37 -5.28
CA TYR A 237 -3.97 8.63 -4.24
C TYR A 237 -4.17 10.12 -3.99
N GLU A 238 -3.09 10.92 -3.95
CA GLU A 238 -3.19 12.36 -3.82
C GLU A 238 -4.02 12.97 -4.96
N ALA A 239 -3.76 12.55 -6.20
CA ALA A 239 -4.51 13.01 -7.37
C ALA A 239 -6.00 12.67 -7.24
N VAL A 240 -6.34 11.44 -6.83
CA VAL A 240 -7.73 11.01 -6.61
C VAL A 240 -8.37 11.83 -5.51
N TYR A 241 -7.74 11.99 -4.36
CA TYR A 241 -8.36 12.69 -3.23
C TYR A 241 -8.55 14.18 -3.47
N ARG A 242 -7.67 14.82 -4.22
CA ARG A 242 -7.79 16.26 -4.55
C ARG A 242 -8.78 16.56 -5.65
N HIS A 243 -8.78 15.74 -6.69
CA HIS A 243 -9.37 16.12 -7.96
C HIS A 243 -10.54 15.23 -8.39
N HIS A 244 -10.68 14.01 -7.83
CA HIS A 244 -11.78 13.14 -8.20
C HIS A 244 -13.10 13.66 -7.60
N PRO A 245 -14.22 13.70 -8.39
CA PRO A 245 -15.49 14.25 -7.93
C PRO A 245 -16.08 13.58 -6.69
N ALA A 246 -15.74 12.30 -6.45
CA ALA A 246 -16.20 11.56 -5.28
C ALA A 246 -15.44 11.90 -3.98
N PHE A 247 -14.25 12.48 -4.04
CA PHE A 247 -13.38 12.67 -2.87
C PHE A 247 -13.07 14.14 -2.53
N GLY A 248 -12.76 14.97 -3.52
CA GLY A 248 -12.42 16.38 -3.29
C GLY A 248 -13.50 17.15 -2.51
N PRO A 249 -14.78 17.14 -2.95
CA PRO A 249 -15.87 17.80 -2.22
C PRO A 249 -16.05 17.26 -0.80
N ARG A 250 -15.82 15.97 -0.59
CA ARG A 250 -15.93 15.31 0.71
C ARG A 250 -14.87 15.79 1.70
N LEU A 251 -13.63 15.95 1.25
CA LEU A 251 -12.57 16.52 2.09
C LEU A 251 -12.85 17.97 2.46
N ALA A 252 -13.40 18.77 1.54
CA ALA A 252 -13.82 20.15 1.81
C ALA A 252 -14.94 20.20 2.85
N GLU A 253 -15.92 19.31 2.77
CA GLU A 253 -17.00 19.18 3.77
C GLU A 253 -16.45 18.83 5.16
N LEU A 254 -15.56 17.83 5.25
CA LEU A 254 -14.90 17.43 6.50
C LEU A 254 -14.06 18.56 7.11
N ALA A 255 -13.46 19.39 6.26
CA ALA A 255 -12.69 20.56 6.71
C ALA A 255 -13.59 21.72 7.20
N GLY A 256 -14.86 21.74 6.81
CA GLY A 256 -15.76 22.87 7.03
C GLY A 256 -15.32 24.12 6.26
N SER A 257 -14.59 23.94 5.16
CA SER A 257 -14.04 24.99 4.28
C SER A 257 -13.95 24.47 2.85
N ASP A 258 -13.84 25.38 1.89
CA ASP A 258 -13.65 25.06 0.47
C ASP A 258 -12.21 24.56 0.16
N ASP A 259 -11.36 24.45 1.18
CA ASP A 259 -10.01 23.95 1.06
C ASP A 259 -9.93 22.45 1.42
N PRO A 260 -9.90 21.54 0.45
CA PRO A 260 -9.78 20.11 0.69
C PRO A 260 -8.43 19.73 1.35
N GLU A 261 -7.41 20.58 1.23
CA GLU A 261 -6.10 20.34 1.84
C GLU A 261 -6.11 20.43 3.37
N ALA A 262 -7.10 21.10 3.96
CA ALA A 262 -7.21 21.20 5.42
C ALA A 262 -7.41 19.85 6.13
N ARG A 263 -7.80 18.80 5.36
CA ARG A 263 -8.00 17.42 5.85
C ARG A 263 -7.21 16.39 5.06
N LEU A 264 -6.26 16.85 4.24
CA LEU A 264 -5.32 16.00 3.53
C LEU A 264 -3.93 16.22 4.13
N TRP A 265 -3.46 15.23 4.87
CA TRP A 265 -2.16 15.27 5.53
C TRP A 265 -1.10 14.59 4.65
N ARG A 266 -0.05 15.30 4.38
CA ARG A 266 1.06 14.79 3.57
C ARG A 266 2.38 15.45 3.96
N GLU A 267 3.46 14.88 3.53
CA GLU A 267 4.74 15.58 3.57
C GLU A 267 4.76 16.65 2.48
N VAL A 268 5.12 17.88 2.85
CA VAL A 268 5.25 18.99 1.89
C VAL A 268 6.68 19.02 1.38
N GLY A 269 6.84 18.93 0.08
CA GLY A 269 8.14 18.90 -0.57
C GLY A 269 8.60 17.49 -0.91
N ARG A 270 9.88 17.37 -1.34
CA ARG A 270 10.46 16.05 -1.62
C ARG A 270 10.58 15.25 -0.35
N VAL A 271 10.09 14.02 -0.41
CA VAL A 271 10.17 13.06 0.69
C VAL A 271 11.61 12.95 1.19
N SER A 272 11.83 13.37 2.43
CA SER A 272 13.03 13.01 3.15
C SER A 272 12.95 11.53 3.50
N ALA A 273 13.95 10.73 3.13
CA ALA A 273 14.02 9.32 3.52
C ALA A 273 13.98 9.11 5.06
N ALA A 274 14.11 10.18 5.84
CA ALA A 274 14.02 10.17 7.29
C ALA A 274 12.58 10.35 7.84
N SER A 275 11.59 10.73 7.01
CA SER A 275 10.23 11.05 7.47
C SER A 275 9.17 10.24 6.72
N THR A 276 9.32 8.92 6.74
CA THR A 276 8.41 8.00 6.04
C THR A 276 7.35 7.45 6.97
N ILE A 277 6.18 7.14 6.39
CA ILE A 277 5.07 6.42 7.04
C ILE A 277 4.36 5.55 5.98
N GLU A 278 3.87 4.40 6.39
CA GLU A 278 3.07 3.48 5.56
C GLU A 278 1.83 3.00 6.34
N GLY A 279 0.71 2.84 5.66
CA GLY A 279 -0.60 2.63 6.29
C GLY A 279 -0.78 1.28 6.98
N GLY A 280 0.04 0.26 6.65
CA GLY A 280 0.06 -1.01 7.38
C GLY A 280 0.53 -0.88 8.84
N ASP A 281 1.18 0.24 9.17
CA ASP A 281 1.56 0.58 10.54
C ASP A 281 0.43 1.28 11.33
N PHE A 282 -0.69 1.62 10.69
CA PHE A 282 -1.78 2.38 11.34
C PHE A 282 -2.87 1.47 11.87
N GLN A 283 -3.29 1.73 13.11
CA GLN A 283 -4.51 1.15 13.69
C GLN A 283 -5.26 2.23 14.46
N ILE A 284 -6.52 2.43 14.08
CA ILE A 284 -7.38 3.45 14.68
C ILE A 284 -8.04 2.85 15.92
N LEU A 285 -7.46 3.15 17.07
CA LEU A 285 -7.86 2.56 18.34
C LEU A 285 -9.26 3.03 18.82
N GLY A 286 -9.76 4.12 18.26
CA GLY A 286 -10.89 4.85 18.80
C GLY A 286 -10.42 5.87 19.85
N ASN A 287 -11.37 6.50 20.56
CA ASN A 287 -11.07 7.47 21.61
C ASN A 287 -10.01 8.53 21.19
N ARG A 288 -10.10 8.98 19.91
CA ARG A 288 -9.19 9.96 19.28
C ARG A 288 -7.71 9.58 19.38
N THR A 289 -7.42 8.28 19.43
CA THR A 289 -6.07 7.70 19.54
C THR A 289 -5.73 6.89 18.30
N LEU A 290 -4.55 7.15 17.72
CA LEU A 290 -3.95 6.37 16.65
C LEU A 290 -2.79 5.54 17.22
N VAL A 291 -2.76 4.25 16.90
CA VAL A 291 -1.59 3.39 17.13
C VAL A 291 -0.80 3.31 15.85
N MET A 292 0.52 3.43 15.94
CA MET A 292 1.42 3.39 14.78
C MET A 292 2.61 2.49 15.06
N GLY A 293 2.95 1.61 14.13
CA GLY A 293 4.24 0.92 14.13
C GLY A 293 5.39 1.92 14.00
N LEU A 294 6.44 1.76 14.80
CA LEU A 294 7.74 2.39 14.60
C LEU A 294 8.65 1.33 13.97
N THR A 295 8.79 1.41 12.65
CA THR A 295 9.39 0.37 11.80
C THR A 295 10.45 0.97 10.89
N HIS A 296 11.09 0.15 10.06
CA HIS A 296 11.91 0.66 8.96
C HIS A 296 11.09 1.31 7.83
N ARG A 297 9.75 1.12 7.84
CA ARG A 297 8.81 1.76 6.90
C ARG A 297 8.21 3.04 7.46
N SER A 298 7.90 3.06 8.75
CA SER A 298 7.34 4.23 9.44
C SER A 298 8.31 4.71 10.51
N THR A 299 9.03 5.77 10.18
CA THR A 299 10.09 6.32 11.03
C THR A 299 9.53 7.21 12.15
N ALA A 300 10.29 7.36 13.23
CA ALA A 300 9.91 8.27 14.32
C ALA A 300 9.61 9.70 13.83
N ALA A 301 10.42 10.22 12.89
CA ALA A 301 10.19 11.53 12.30
C ALA A 301 8.87 11.61 11.51
N GLY A 302 8.53 10.54 10.77
CA GLY A 302 7.25 10.44 10.05
C GLY A 302 6.05 10.39 10.99
N VAL A 303 6.15 9.58 12.04
CA VAL A 303 5.11 9.44 13.07
C VAL A 303 4.87 10.77 13.81
N GLU A 304 5.92 11.46 14.26
CA GLU A 304 5.80 12.76 14.93
C GLU A 304 5.26 13.85 14.00
N ARG A 305 5.62 13.83 12.73
CA ARG A 305 5.07 14.74 11.71
C ARG A 305 3.56 14.55 11.57
N LEU A 306 3.12 13.30 11.36
CA LEU A 306 1.68 13.01 11.27
C LEU A 306 0.96 13.35 12.57
N ALA A 307 1.50 12.99 13.74
CA ALA A 307 0.93 13.35 15.03
C ALA A 307 0.71 14.87 15.15
N SER A 308 1.71 15.67 14.78
CA SER A 308 1.60 17.13 14.79
C SER A 308 0.47 17.64 13.88
N GLN A 309 0.30 17.06 12.70
CA GLN A 309 -0.78 17.42 11.76
C GLN A 309 -2.15 17.03 12.30
N LEU A 310 -2.30 15.83 12.88
CA LEU A 310 -3.53 15.34 13.49
C LEU A 310 -3.94 16.21 14.70
N PHE A 311 -2.99 16.59 15.55
CA PHE A 311 -3.24 17.46 16.70
C PHE A 311 -3.61 18.88 16.28
N ALA A 312 -2.91 19.44 15.29
CA ALA A 312 -3.21 20.78 14.76
C ALA A 312 -4.61 20.85 14.13
N SER A 313 -5.06 19.78 13.47
CA SER A 313 -6.40 19.69 12.91
C SER A 313 -7.48 19.29 13.93
N GLY A 314 -7.10 18.99 15.16
CA GLY A 314 -8.01 18.66 16.25
C GLY A 314 -8.75 17.33 16.08
N VAL A 315 -8.25 16.40 15.24
CA VAL A 315 -8.91 15.12 14.99
C VAL A 315 -8.44 14.00 15.90
N ALA A 316 -7.24 14.10 16.43
CA ALA A 316 -6.69 13.17 17.42
C ALA A 316 -6.09 13.94 18.60
N ASP A 317 -5.99 13.26 19.76
CA ASP A 317 -5.39 13.80 20.98
C ASP A 317 -4.15 12.99 21.38
N ARG A 318 -3.95 11.81 20.79
CA ARG A 318 -2.88 10.88 21.14
C ARG A 318 -2.46 10.04 19.94
N VAL A 319 -1.15 9.81 19.86
CA VAL A 319 -0.55 8.79 19.00
C VAL A 319 0.31 7.88 19.87
N ILE A 320 0.17 6.57 19.70
CA ILE A 320 1.01 5.57 20.39
C ILE A 320 1.88 4.89 19.35
N GLY A 321 3.18 5.17 19.39
CA GLY A 321 4.18 4.43 18.63
C GLY A 321 4.48 3.09 19.29
N VAL A 322 4.36 2.00 18.55
CA VAL A 322 4.74 0.65 18.98
C VAL A 322 6.04 0.28 18.29
N HIS A 323 7.12 0.17 19.07
CA HIS A 323 8.44 -0.13 18.50
C HIS A 323 8.49 -1.57 18.02
N MET A 324 8.66 -1.75 16.72
CA MET A 324 8.92 -3.09 16.18
C MET A 324 10.41 -3.39 16.34
N PRO A 325 10.78 -4.48 17.04
CA PRO A 325 12.17 -4.79 17.28
C PRO A 325 12.89 -4.95 15.95
N ASP A 326 14.15 -4.47 15.95
CA ASP A 326 15.01 -4.57 14.80
C ASP A 326 14.96 -5.99 14.24
N ALA A 327 14.75 -6.02 13.02
CA ALA A 327 14.75 -7.10 12.09
C ALA A 327 15.66 -8.32 12.37
N ALA A 328 16.61 -8.29 13.26
CA ALA A 328 17.49 -9.42 13.55
C ALA A 328 16.74 -10.68 14.04
N PHE A 329 15.59 -10.54 14.69
CA PHE A 329 14.75 -11.68 15.07
C PHE A 329 13.72 -12.03 13.98
N TYR A 330 13.20 -11.02 13.24
CA TYR A 330 12.16 -11.18 12.22
C TYR A 330 12.67 -10.97 10.80
N THR A 331 13.91 -10.47 10.58
CA THR A 331 14.49 -10.21 9.24
C THR A 331 14.77 -11.43 8.40
N GLN A 332 14.73 -12.62 9.00
CA GLN A 332 14.67 -13.83 8.19
C GLN A 332 13.28 -14.10 7.61
N LEU A 333 12.28 -13.33 8.07
CA LEU A 333 10.92 -13.35 7.55
C LEU A 333 10.65 -11.95 6.96
N GLU A 334 10.92 -11.78 5.70
CA GLU A 334 10.61 -10.54 4.95
C GLU A 334 9.13 -10.15 4.99
N ALA A 335 8.27 -11.04 5.48
CA ALA A 335 6.85 -10.83 5.72
C ALA A 335 6.56 -9.83 6.86
N VAL A 336 7.53 -9.53 7.75
CA VAL A 336 7.30 -8.64 8.91
C VAL A 336 7.80 -7.24 8.59
N MET A 337 6.99 -6.45 7.92
CA MET A 337 7.34 -5.09 7.54
C MET A 337 6.52 -4.00 8.25
N HIS A 338 5.29 -4.31 8.65
CA HIS A 338 4.35 -3.38 9.28
C HIS A 338 3.72 -3.98 10.54
N LEU A 339 3.12 -3.11 11.36
CA LEU A 339 2.43 -3.52 12.58
C LEU A 339 1.29 -4.51 12.31
N ASP A 340 0.54 -4.32 11.22
CA ASP A 340 -0.59 -5.16 10.85
C ASP A 340 -0.22 -6.58 10.41
N THR A 341 1.05 -6.84 10.13
CA THR A 341 1.55 -8.21 9.91
C THR A 341 1.70 -9.00 11.21
N LEU A 342 1.90 -8.30 12.33
CA LEU A 342 2.08 -8.88 13.66
C LEU A 342 0.83 -8.81 14.53
N MET A 343 0.01 -7.79 14.36
CA MET A 343 -1.24 -7.66 15.11
C MET A 343 -2.26 -6.80 14.38
N THR A 344 -3.52 -7.24 14.41
CA THR A 344 -4.68 -6.47 13.95
C THR A 344 -5.82 -6.55 14.97
N MET A 345 -6.64 -5.50 15.03
CA MET A 345 -7.84 -5.51 15.84
C MET A 345 -8.93 -6.31 15.16
N VAL A 346 -9.58 -7.19 15.89
CA VAL A 346 -10.73 -8.01 15.40
C VAL A 346 -12.04 -7.65 16.11
N SER A 347 -11.95 -6.92 17.21
CA SER A 347 -13.05 -6.37 17.99
C SER A 347 -12.53 -5.14 18.77
N PRO A 348 -13.37 -4.23 19.25
CA PRO A 348 -12.91 -3.03 19.97
C PRO A 348 -12.02 -3.31 21.19
N ASP A 349 -12.11 -4.51 21.74
CA ASP A 349 -11.38 -4.98 22.92
C ASP A 349 -10.48 -6.20 22.65
N THR A 350 -10.28 -6.58 21.37
CA THR A 350 -9.62 -7.86 21.05
C THR A 350 -8.63 -7.70 19.88
N TYR A 351 -7.39 -8.13 20.12
CA TYR A 351 -6.35 -8.26 19.11
C TYR A 351 -6.15 -9.70 18.67
N LEU A 352 -5.97 -9.90 17.36
CA LEU A 352 -5.24 -11.05 16.81
C LEU A 352 -3.77 -10.67 16.76
N ARG A 353 -2.89 -11.39 17.46
CA ARG A 353 -1.49 -11.01 17.62
C ARG A 353 -0.55 -12.21 17.57
N PHE A 354 0.56 -12.09 16.84
CA PHE A 354 1.61 -13.08 16.81
C PHE A 354 2.15 -13.37 18.22
N PRO A 355 2.30 -14.64 18.64
CA PRO A 355 2.67 -15.00 20.03
C PRO A 355 4.00 -14.40 20.49
N GLY A 356 4.97 -14.24 19.58
CA GLY A 356 6.28 -13.65 19.87
C GLY A 356 6.28 -12.12 19.95
N PHE A 357 5.18 -11.45 19.58
CA PHE A 357 5.09 -9.99 19.62
C PHE A 357 4.48 -9.53 20.95
N THR A 358 5.32 -9.49 21.96
CA THR A 358 4.96 -9.10 23.33
C THR A 358 6.05 -8.21 23.93
N GLU A 359 5.70 -7.41 24.91
CA GLU A 359 6.64 -6.63 25.72
C GLU A 359 7.55 -5.69 24.89
N VAL A 360 7.00 -5.07 23.87
CA VAL A 360 7.72 -4.09 23.06
C VAL A 360 7.54 -2.67 23.59
N THR A 361 8.61 -1.87 23.51
CA THR A 361 8.59 -0.47 23.91
C THR A 361 7.49 0.29 23.19
N THR A 362 6.72 1.10 23.93
CA THR A 362 5.72 2.00 23.37
C THR A 362 6.07 3.46 23.68
N VAL A 363 5.71 4.34 22.74
CA VAL A 363 5.97 5.77 22.84
C VAL A 363 4.64 6.51 22.73
N GLU A 364 4.19 7.10 23.81
CA GLU A 364 2.97 7.91 23.86
C GLU A 364 3.30 9.36 23.49
N ILE A 365 2.62 9.88 22.46
CA ILE A 365 2.83 11.22 21.90
C ILE A 365 1.52 11.99 22.05
N GLU A 366 1.59 13.16 22.70
CA GLU A 366 0.46 14.03 22.99
C GLU A 366 0.80 15.49 22.65
N PRO A 367 -0.21 16.37 22.47
CA PRO A 367 0.02 17.80 22.39
C PRO A 367 0.72 18.31 23.66
N ALA A 368 1.81 19.07 23.49
CA ALA A 368 2.52 19.63 24.65
C ALA A 368 1.84 20.87 25.20
N ALA A 369 2.07 21.13 26.49
CA ALA A 369 1.80 22.44 27.10
C ALA A 369 2.67 23.52 26.43
N ALA A 370 2.29 24.79 26.61
CA ALA A 370 2.92 25.95 25.96
C ALA A 370 4.44 25.92 25.93
N GLY A 371 5.02 26.07 24.73
CA GLY A 371 6.46 26.19 24.49
C GLY A 371 7.15 24.97 23.86
N ARG A 372 6.44 23.85 23.69
CA ARG A 372 6.90 22.68 22.95
C ARG A 372 5.80 22.24 21.96
N SER A 373 6.16 21.56 20.90
CA SER A 373 5.20 21.06 19.92
C SER A 373 4.55 19.74 20.36
N LEU A 374 5.33 18.83 20.96
CA LEU A 374 4.91 17.50 21.38
C LEU A 374 5.42 17.17 22.78
N GLN A 375 4.62 16.42 23.52
CA GLN A 375 5.03 15.71 24.72
C GLN A 375 5.19 14.24 24.38
N VAL A 376 6.33 13.66 24.74
CA VAL A 376 6.66 12.27 24.45
C VAL A 376 6.94 11.53 25.75
N THR A 377 6.26 10.40 25.97
CA THR A 377 6.47 9.52 27.11
C THR A 377 6.82 8.13 26.62
N VAL A 378 7.95 7.61 27.07
CA VAL A 378 8.41 6.25 26.71
C VAL A 378 7.99 5.28 27.81
N HIS A 379 7.37 4.18 27.43
CA HIS A 379 6.93 3.11 28.31
C HIS A 379 7.74 1.85 28.06
N ASP A 380 8.10 1.16 29.13
CA ASP A 380 8.74 -0.15 29.08
C ASP A 380 7.84 -1.19 28.41
N GLY A 381 8.45 -2.17 27.74
CA GLY A 381 7.71 -3.18 26.97
C GLY A 381 6.66 -3.94 27.77
N SER A 382 6.92 -4.21 29.04
CA SER A 382 5.96 -4.87 29.96
C SER A 382 4.67 -4.06 30.17
N GLN A 383 4.66 -2.77 29.79
CA GLN A 383 3.52 -1.88 29.92
C GLN A 383 2.68 -1.76 28.64
N MET A 384 3.11 -2.33 27.51
CA MET A 384 2.48 -2.16 26.18
C MET A 384 0.96 -2.37 26.26
N ASP A 385 0.52 -3.53 26.72
CA ASP A 385 -0.92 -3.86 26.74
C ASP A 385 -1.71 -2.90 27.66
N ALA A 386 -1.11 -2.49 28.79
CA ALA A 386 -1.73 -1.53 29.71
C ALA A 386 -1.82 -0.12 29.11
N VAL A 387 -0.80 0.31 28.34
CA VAL A 387 -0.79 1.59 27.61
C VAL A 387 -1.89 1.62 26.57
N LEU A 388 -1.98 0.56 25.75
CA LEU A 388 -3.01 0.46 24.72
C LEU A 388 -4.42 0.42 25.33
N ALA A 389 -4.65 -0.38 26.38
CA ALA A 389 -5.94 -0.48 27.03
C ALA A 389 -6.38 0.87 27.66
N ARG A 390 -5.47 1.54 28.36
CA ARG A 390 -5.73 2.89 28.92
C ARG A 390 -6.10 3.88 27.81
N ALA A 391 -5.41 3.84 26.69
CA ALA A 391 -5.65 4.73 25.56
C ALA A 391 -6.99 4.46 24.88
N ALA A 392 -7.39 3.20 24.79
CA ALA A 392 -8.71 2.79 24.30
C ALA A 392 -9.84 3.11 25.30
N GLY A 393 -9.52 3.37 26.58
CA GLY A 393 -10.52 3.58 27.63
C GLY A 393 -11.17 2.30 28.14
N ILE A 394 -10.45 1.16 28.06
CA ILE A 394 -10.88 -0.17 28.53
C ILE A 394 -9.94 -0.69 29.61
N ASP A 395 -10.37 -1.71 30.36
CA ASP A 395 -9.56 -2.29 31.43
C ASP A 395 -8.39 -3.11 30.89
N SER A 396 -8.62 -3.90 29.84
CA SER A 396 -7.60 -4.73 29.18
C SER A 396 -8.04 -5.19 27.80
N PHE A 397 -7.07 -5.47 26.94
CA PHE A 397 -7.32 -6.16 25.65
C PHE A 397 -7.28 -7.66 25.85
N ARG A 398 -8.21 -8.34 25.18
CA ARG A 398 -8.12 -9.76 24.93
C ARG A 398 -7.17 -10.00 23.74
N VAL A 399 -6.23 -10.93 23.89
CA VAL A 399 -5.29 -11.29 22.84
C VAL A 399 -5.54 -12.71 22.38
N ILE A 400 -5.75 -12.88 21.06
CA ILE A 400 -5.83 -14.17 20.38
C ILE A 400 -4.49 -14.39 19.68
N SER A 401 -3.79 -15.49 20.01
CA SER A 401 -2.47 -15.77 19.45
C SER A 401 -2.48 -17.11 18.73
N PRO A 402 -2.46 -17.12 17.38
CA PRO A 402 -2.41 -18.36 16.62
C PRO A 402 -1.08 -19.09 16.82
N GLY A 403 -1.11 -20.41 16.96
CA GLY A 403 0.10 -21.22 17.10
C GLY A 403 0.87 -21.05 18.42
N ALA A 404 0.29 -20.42 19.45
CA ALA A 404 0.98 -20.10 20.71
C ALA A 404 1.62 -21.31 21.45
N SER A 405 1.23 -22.54 21.13
CA SER A 405 1.77 -23.76 21.71
C SER A 405 2.92 -24.39 20.89
N ASP A 406 3.21 -23.88 19.70
CA ASP A 406 4.23 -24.41 18.78
C ASP A 406 4.83 -23.25 17.96
N GLU A 407 6.07 -22.88 18.27
CA GLU A 407 6.79 -21.78 17.65
C GLU A 407 6.94 -21.97 16.12
N ALA A 408 7.23 -23.18 15.66
CA ALA A 408 7.40 -23.46 14.25
C ALA A 408 6.08 -23.30 13.48
N GLU A 409 4.96 -23.64 14.11
CA GLU A 409 3.63 -23.44 13.55
C GLU A 409 3.27 -21.95 13.54
N ALA A 410 3.55 -21.21 14.62
CA ALA A 410 3.32 -19.78 14.69
C ALA A 410 4.09 -19.02 13.60
N LEU A 411 5.35 -19.38 13.35
CA LEU A 411 6.17 -18.80 12.28
C LEU A 411 5.65 -19.13 10.88
N ARG A 412 5.13 -20.36 10.66
CA ARG A 412 4.51 -20.72 9.38
C ARG A 412 3.21 -19.94 9.12
N GLU A 413 2.40 -19.74 10.16
CA GLU A 413 1.19 -18.92 10.07
C GLU A 413 1.56 -17.45 9.81
N LEU A 414 2.57 -16.92 10.52
CA LEU A 414 3.06 -15.57 10.32
C LEU A 414 3.54 -15.33 8.89
N ALA A 415 4.33 -16.24 8.33
CA ALA A 415 4.82 -16.17 6.95
C ALA A 415 3.70 -16.22 5.87
N ARG A 416 2.46 -16.44 6.29
CA ARG A 416 1.25 -16.46 5.46
C ARG A 416 0.27 -15.34 5.82
N ASP A 417 0.76 -14.30 6.50
CA ASP A 417 -0.04 -13.14 6.91
C ASP A 417 -1.26 -13.50 7.77
N SER A 418 -1.11 -14.49 8.67
CA SER A 418 -2.23 -14.97 9.48
C SER A 418 -2.78 -13.93 10.46
N CYS A 419 -1.96 -12.98 10.89
CA CYS A 419 -2.39 -11.87 11.75
C CYS A 419 -2.94 -10.67 10.97
N ASN A 420 -2.83 -10.67 9.64
CA ASN A 420 -3.24 -9.57 8.76
C ASN A 420 -4.68 -9.76 8.27
N VAL A 421 -5.65 -9.61 9.17
CA VAL A 421 -7.08 -9.78 8.87
C VAL A 421 -7.80 -8.45 8.87
N VAL A 422 -8.77 -8.26 7.96
CA VAL A 422 -9.60 -7.05 7.95
C VAL A 422 -10.93 -7.30 8.67
N ALA A 423 -11.27 -6.42 9.61
CA ALA A 423 -12.57 -6.47 10.26
C ALA A 423 -13.66 -5.92 9.32
N LEU A 424 -14.73 -6.70 9.14
CA LEU A 424 -15.98 -6.27 8.47
C LEU A 424 -16.86 -5.52 9.45
N ALA A 425 -16.89 -5.97 10.70
CA ALA A 425 -17.63 -5.40 11.82
C ALA A 425 -17.00 -5.92 13.12
N PRO A 426 -17.32 -5.39 14.30
CA PRO A 426 -16.84 -5.90 15.57
C PRO A 426 -17.07 -7.42 15.71
N GLY A 427 -16.00 -8.18 15.88
CA GLY A 427 -16.08 -9.64 16.02
C GLY A 427 -16.31 -10.42 14.72
N ARG A 428 -16.19 -9.79 13.56
CA ARG A 428 -16.32 -10.44 12.24
C ARG A 428 -15.24 -9.97 11.29
N VAL A 429 -14.42 -10.90 10.77
CA VAL A 429 -13.24 -10.60 9.97
C VAL A 429 -13.19 -11.40 8.67
N ILE A 430 -12.41 -10.89 7.67
CA ILE A 430 -11.98 -11.69 6.51
C ILE A 430 -10.54 -12.13 6.75
N GLY A 431 -10.29 -13.44 6.58
CA GLY A 431 -8.95 -14.02 6.63
C GLY A 431 -8.74 -15.03 5.49
N TYR A 432 -7.48 -15.30 5.16
CA TYR A 432 -7.17 -16.30 4.14
C TYR A 432 -7.56 -17.71 4.60
N ALA A 433 -8.20 -18.48 3.73
CA ALA A 433 -8.66 -19.85 4.00
C ALA A 433 -7.52 -20.83 4.34
N HIS A 434 -6.30 -20.55 3.90
CA HIS A 434 -5.14 -21.41 4.19
C HIS A 434 -4.56 -21.19 5.60
N ASN A 435 -4.93 -20.13 6.31
CA ASN A 435 -4.49 -19.83 7.68
C ASN A 435 -5.39 -20.52 8.71
N GLN A 436 -5.46 -21.85 8.65
CA GLN A 436 -6.43 -22.65 9.41
C GLN A 436 -6.29 -22.47 10.93
N ARG A 437 -5.03 -22.39 11.44
CA ARG A 437 -4.78 -22.23 12.88
C ARG A 437 -5.27 -20.90 13.41
N ALA A 438 -5.00 -19.82 12.68
CA ALA A 438 -5.50 -18.49 13.04
C ALA A 438 -7.03 -18.45 12.97
N ASN A 439 -7.62 -18.97 11.88
CA ASN A 439 -9.07 -19.01 11.71
C ASN A 439 -9.76 -19.83 12.82
N ASP A 440 -9.19 -20.98 13.20
CA ASP A 440 -9.72 -21.81 14.29
C ASP A 440 -9.57 -21.11 15.65
N ALA A 441 -8.45 -20.43 15.91
CA ALA A 441 -8.23 -19.68 17.14
C ALA A 441 -9.24 -18.52 17.27
N LEU A 442 -9.49 -17.79 16.17
CA LEU A 442 -10.50 -16.74 16.10
C LEU A 442 -11.90 -17.29 16.37
N ARG A 443 -12.30 -18.36 15.69
CA ARG A 443 -13.63 -19.00 15.88
C ARG A 443 -13.81 -19.52 17.30
N LYS A 444 -12.78 -20.16 17.87
CA LYS A 444 -12.79 -20.61 19.26
C LYS A 444 -12.96 -19.46 20.25
N ALA A 445 -12.45 -18.30 19.89
CA ALA A 445 -12.59 -17.07 20.66
C ALA A 445 -13.94 -16.35 20.44
N GLY A 446 -14.81 -16.86 19.58
CA GLY A 446 -16.12 -16.27 19.27
C GLY A 446 -16.07 -15.22 18.16
N ILE A 447 -14.97 -15.09 17.43
CA ILE A 447 -14.86 -14.21 16.26
C ILE A 447 -15.32 -14.98 15.02
N GLU A 448 -16.21 -14.40 14.26
CA GLU A 448 -16.66 -14.94 12.97
C GLU A 448 -15.60 -14.69 11.90
N VAL A 449 -15.19 -15.74 11.20
CA VAL A 449 -14.20 -15.66 10.13
C VAL A 449 -14.84 -16.01 8.80
N VAL A 450 -14.89 -15.02 7.91
CA VAL A 450 -15.24 -15.20 6.50
C VAL A 450 -13.96 -15.52 5.74
N GLU A 451 -13.87 -16.70 5.17
CA GLU A 451 -12.66 -17.13 4.49
C GLU A 451 -12.64 -16.71 3.03
N THR A 452 -11.48 -16.21 2.57
CA THR A 452 -11.21 -15.90 1.17
C THR A 452 -10.02 -16.73 0.66
N PRO A 453 -10.01 -17.16 -0.61
CA PRO A 453 -8.80 -17.71 -1.20
C PRO A 453 -7.70 -16.64 -1.26
N GLY A 454 -6.44 -17.04 -1.20
CA GLY A 454 -5.32 -16.08 -1.18
C GLY A 454 -3.95 -16.72 -1.32
N VAL A 455 -3.90 -17.96 -1.86
CA VAL A 455 -2.64 -18.71 -2.01
C VAL A 455 -1.67 -18.03 -2.98
N GLU A 456 -2.21 -17.35 -3.97
CA GLU A 456 -1.41 -16.58 -4.92
C GLU A 456 -1.17 -15.15 -4.42
N LEU A 457 -2.17 -14.52 -3.83
CA LEU A 457 -2.08 -13.14 -3.33
C LEU A 457 -1.05 -12.99 -2.20
N VAL A 458 -0.97 -13.96 -1.29
CA VAL A 458 -0.02 -13.93 -0.16
C VAL A 458 1.46 -13.89 -0.61
N ARG A 459 1.77 -14.31 -1.83
CA ARG A 459 3.13 -14.23 -2.39
C ARG A 459 3.59 -12.80 -2.65
N GLY A 460 2.67 -11.84 -2.58
CA GLY A 460 2.97 -10.42 -2.58
C GLY A 460 3.31 -9.86 -1.19
N ARG A 461 3.35 -10.70 -0.14
CA ARG A 461 3.64 -10.30 1.26
C ARG A 461 2.58 -9.41 1.87
N GLY A 462 1.30 -9.83 1.79
CA GLY A 462 0.20 -9.11 2.42
C GLY A 462 -1.08 -9.91 2.50
N GLY A 463 -1.86 -9.67 3.56
CA GLY A 463 -3.12 -10.30 3.82
C GLY A 463 -4.33 -9.47 3.40
N SER A 464 -5.51 -9.84 3.90
CA SER A 464 -6.75 -9.14 3.59
C SER A 464 -6.78 -7.70 4.14
N HIS A 465 -6.08 -7.40 5.23
CA HIS A 465 -5.94 -6.04 5.77
C HIS A 465 -5.14 -5.16 4.81
N CYS A 466 -3.99 -5.64 4.34
CA CYS A 466 -3.12 -4.93 3.40
C CYS A 466 -3.82 -4.60 2.07
N MET A 467 -4.73 -5.46 1.59
CA MET A 467 -5.46 -5.24 0.33
C MET A 467 -6.59 -4.22 0.44
N THR A 468 -6.74 -3.54 1.58
CA THR A 468 -7.85 -2.60 1.81
C THR A 468 -7.37 -1.23 2.27
N CYS A 469 -7.91 -0.17 1.67
CA CYS A 469 -7.86 1.18 2.21
C CYS A 469 -9.29 1.59 2.59
N PRO A 470 -9.72 1.41 3.85
CA PRO A 470 -11.02 1.86 4.32
C PRO A 470 -11.17 3.36 4.13
N VAL A 471 -12.30 3.78 3.56
CA VAL A 471 -12.67 5.19 3.38
C VAL A 471 -13.72 5.60 4.41
N THR A 472 -14.65 4.69 4.68
CA THR A 472 -15.72 4.93 5.65
C THR A 472 -15.92 3.70 6.52
N ARG A 473 -15.90 3.90 7.82
CA ARG A 473 -16.11 2.87 8.82
C ARG A 473 -16.87 3.46 10.01
N ASP A 474 -17.86 2.73 10.51
CA ASP A 474 -18.64 3.17 11.69
C ASP A 474 -17.72 3.33 12.92
N ALA A 475 -18.08 4.25 13.80
CA ALA A 475 -17.51 4.31 15.13
C ALA A 475 -17.97 3.10 15.98
N VAL A 476 -17.21 2.75 17.02
CA VAL A 476 -17.53 1.71 18.03
C VAL A 476 -17.46 2.28 19.42
#